data_a5adfe47373e3b65da80c67188feb415
#
_entry.id   a5adfe47373e3b65da80c67188feb415
#
_cell.length_a   1.000
_cell.length_b   1.000
_cell.length_c   1.000
_cell.angle_alpha   90.00
_cell.angle_beta   90.00
_cell.angle_gamma   90.00
#
_symmetry.space_group_name_H-M   'P 1'
#
loop_
_entity.id
_entity.type
_entity.pdbx_description
1 polymer ?
#
loop_
_entity_poly.entity_id
_entity_poly.type
_entity_poly.pdbx_seq_one_letter_code
_entity_poly.pdbx_strand_id
1 'polypeptide(L)'
;MNQNCRNSVEIAKTSINIVDNKSSFYRLGYHGEKPKFVFTENEEKVLNDIIFSCIQSGFDKKDIAILSLKSNNHLQGWINSHSLLYQTTTDIFDNDRILATSSRRFKGLESEVVIVVGVEKDDFADVIKKANMYVAASRAKKDLYFIINNNICSIDDIAALSNSAPGFSKKGIVSTHYQVKVQDDV
;
A
#
# COMPACT_ATOMS: atom_id res chain seq x y z
N MET A 1 -21.63 -15.25 2.38
CA MET A 1 -21.48 -14.20 3.40
C MET A 1 -20.12 -13.56 3.19
N ASN A 2 -20.08 -12.32 2.68
CA ASN A 2 -18.81 -11.58 2.53
C ASN A 2 -18.68 -10.59 3.69
N GLN A 3 -18.40 -11.12 4.90
CA GLN A 3 -18.06 -10.29 6.05
C GLN A 3 -16.54 -10.07 6.04
N ASN A 4 -16.10 -8.83 5.81
CA ASN A 4 -14.72 -8.46 6.01
C ASN A 4 -14.55 -7.98 7.46
N CYS A 5 -14.05 -8.87 8.32
CA CYS A 5 -13.77 -8.59 9.74
C CYS A 5 -12.27 -8.35 9.99
N ARG A 6 -11.43 -8.35 8.94
CA ARG A 6 -9.96 -8.34 9.06
C ARG A 6 -9.36 -6.96 9.00
N ASN A 7 -9.87 -6.11 8.09
CA ASN A 7 -9.34 -4.80 7.79
C ASN A 7 -10.26 -3.72 8.34
N SER A 8 -9.73 -2.51 8.52
CA SER A 8 -10.60 -1.35 8.70
C SER A 8 -11.53 -1.16 7.49
N VAL A 9 -12.65 -0.49 7.71
CA VAL A 9 -13.63 -0.21 6.64
C VAL A 9 -12.97 0.57 5.50
N GLU A 10 -12.05 1.47 5.81
CA GLU A 10 -11.32 2.31 4.86
C GLU A 10 -10.39 1.48 3.98
N ILE A 11 -9.61 0.57 4.57
CA ILE A 11 -8.73 -0.34 3.83
C ILE A 11 -9.55 -1.26 2.92
N ALA A 12 -10.66 -1.78 3.42
CA ALA A 12 -11.53 -2.64 2.63
C ALA A 12 -12.08 -1.89 1.40
N LYS A 13 -12.54 -0.64 1.56
CA LYS A 13 -13.00 0.20 0.45
C LYS A 13 -11.91 0.45 -0.60
N THR A 14 -10.72 0.85 -0.15
CA THR A 14 -9.59 1.07 -1.06
C THR A 14 -9.24 -0.21 -1.82
N SER A 15 -9.14 -1.34 -1.13
CA SER A 15 -8.82 -2.63 -1.74
C SER A 15 -9.80 -3.01 -2.86
N ILE A 16 -11.09 -2.77 -2.65
CA ILE A 16 -12.14 -3.07 -3.62
C ILE A 16 -12.06 -2.13 -4.82
N ASN A 17 -11.82 -0.84 -4.57
CA ASN A 17 -11.72 0.16 -5.63
C ASN A 17 -10.50 -0.07 -6.54
N ILE A 18 -9.42 -0.67 -6.03
CA ILE A 18 -8.27 -1.08 -6.83
C ILE A 18 -8.68 -2.05 -7.95
N VAL A 19 -9.59 -2.97 -7.69
CA VAL A 19 -10.07 -3.95 -8.68
C VAL A 19 -11.40 -3.58 -9.33
N ASP A 20 -11.83 -2.32 -9.22
CA ASP A 20 -13.08 -1.78 -9.78
C ASP A 20 -14.32 -2.64 -9.44
N ASN A 21 -14.29 -3.29 -8.29
CA ASN A 21 -15.38 -4.16 -7.87
C ASN A 21 -16.50 -3.34 -7.19
N LYS A 22 -17.68 -3.32 -7.80
CA LYS A 22 -18.86 -2.60 -7.30
C LYS A 22 -19.70 -3.40 -6.30
N SER A 23 -19.25 -4.58 -5.85
CA SER A 23 -20.02 -5.37 -4.90
C SER A 23 -20.18 -4.65 -3.56
N SER A 24 -21.40 -4.62 -3.04
CA SER A 24 -21.69 -4.08 -1.72
C SER A 24 -21.16 -5.05 -0.65
N PHE A 25 -20.36 -4.52 0.28
CA PHE A 25 -19.92 -5.28 1.47
C PHE A 25 -20.84 -5.02 2.64
N TYR A 26 -21.23 -6.06 3.34
CA TYR A 26 -21.77 -5.92 4.69
C TYR A 26 -20.62 -5.52 5.62
N ARG A 27 -20.71 -4.28 6.14
CA ARG A 27 -19.67 -3.62 6.93
C ARG A 27 -19.81 -4.02 8.40
N LEU A 28 -19.18 -5.10 8.80
CA LEU A 28 -18.84 -5.33 10.19
C LEU A 28 -17.34 -5.14 10.34
N GLY A 29 -16.90 -3.92 10.58
CA GLY A 29 -15.51 -3.57 10.75
C GLY A 29 -15.39 -2.29 11.56
N TYR A 30 -14.23 -2.11 12.21
CA TYR A 30 -13.90 -0.85 12.85
C TYR A 30 -13.48 0.19 11.80
N HIS A 31 -13.75 1.46 12.09
CA HIS A 31 -13.27 2.57 11.29
C HIS A 31 -11.83 2.88 11.66
N GLY A 32 -10.98 3.05 10.64
CA GLY A 32 -9.58 3.40 10.77
C GLY A 32 -9.20 4.62 9.93
N GLU A 33 -7.92 4.87 9.84
CA GLU A 33 -7.40 5.88 8.93
C GLU A 33 -7.57 5.45 7.47
N LYS A 34 -7.79 6.44 6.57
CA LYS A 34 -7.79 6.18 5.14
C LYS A 34 -6.39 5.77 4.69
N PRO A 35 -6.26 4.73 3.85
CA PRO A 35 -4.99 4.41 3.19
C PRO A 35 -4.36 5.63 2.54
N LYS A 36 -3.04 5.64 2.43
CA LYS A 36 -2.29 6.77 1.89
C LYS A 36 -1.58 6.38 0.61
N PHE A 37 -1.74 7.19 -0.44
CA PHE A 37 -0.89 7.20 -1.62
C PHE A 37 0.13 8.32 -1.43
N VAL A 38 1.39 7.96 -1.26
CA VAL A 38 2.49 8.91 -1.03
C VAL A 38 3.33 8.97 -2.29
N PHE A 39 3.25 10.10 -2.99
CA PHE A 39 4.01 10.36 -4.21
C PHE A 39 5.34 11.01 -3.85
N THR A 40 6.44 10.45 -4.34
CA THR A 40 7.80 10.89 -3.99
C THR A 40 8.79 10.62 -5.13
N GLU A 41 9.88 11.35 -5.15
CA GLU A 41 11.08 11.01 -5.92
C GLU A 41 12.14 10.28 -5.08
N ASN A 42 11.94 10.25 -3.74
CA ASN A 42 12.84 9.61 -2.78
C ASN A 42 12.11 8.56 -1.93
N GLU A 43 11.94 7.36 -2.49
CA GLU A 43 11.24 6.26 -1.82
C GLU A 43 11.93 5.83 -0.51
N GLU A 44 13.27 5.92 -0.44
CA GLU A 44 14.06 5.56 0.75
C GLU A 44 13.70 6.46 1.93
N LYS A 45 13.74 7.79 1.72
CA LYS A 45 13.39 8.77 2.75
C LYS A 45 11.97 8.52 3.24
N VAL A 46 11.00 8.44 2.33
CA VAL A 46 9.58 8.25 2.67
C VAL A 46 9.34 6.94 3.40
N LEU A 47 9.99 5.85 2.98
CA LEU A 47 9.88 4.58 3.67
C LEU A 47 10.40 4.65 5.12
N ASN A 48 11.58 5.26 5.31
CA ASN A 48 12.16 5.47 6.65
C ASN A 48 11.24 6.35 7.53
N ASP A 49 10.68 7.42 6.98
CA ASP A 49 9.79 8.35 7.70
C ASP A 49 8.47 7.66 8.12
N ILE A 50 7.88 6.85 7.23
CA ILE A 50 6.67 6.07 7.55
C ILE A 50 6.97 5.06 8.64
N ILE A 51 8.05 4.29 8.55
CA ILE A 51 8.42 3.29 9.56
C ILE A 51 8.66 3.98 10.91
N PHE A 52 9.41 5.09 10.92
CA PHE A 52 9.65 5.86 12.12
C PHE A 52 8.34 6.34 12.77
N SER A 53 7.44 6.89 11.97
CA SER A 53 6.12 7.35 12.43
C SER A 53 5.28 6.20 13.02
N CYS A 54 5.30 5.02 12.40
CA CYS A 54 4.60 3.83 12.90
C CYS A 54 5.15 3.39 14.26
N ILE A 55 6.48 3.33 14.41
CA ILE A 55 7.14 2.97 15.68
C ILE A 55 6.81 4.00 16.76
N GLN A 56 6.86 5.30 16.45
CA GLN A 56 6.47 6.36 17.41
C GLN A 56 4.99 6.26 17.80
N SER A 57 4.15 5.72 16.93
CA SER A 57 2.72 5.49 17.21
C SER A 57 2.45 4.20 18.00
N GLY A 58 3.50 3.46 18.39
CA GLY A 58 3.42 2.28 19.26
C GLY A 58 3.33 0.94 18.55
N PHE A 59 3.59 0.89 17.23
CA PHE A 59 3.72 -0.39 16.52
C PHE A 59 5.13 -0.99 16.73
N ASP A 60 5.20 -2.28 16.96
CA ASP A 60 6.46 -3.02 16.96
C ASP A 60 6.93 -3.28 15.51
N LYS A 61 8.21 -3.60 15.33
CA LYS A 61 8.77 -3.94 14.01
C LYS A 61 8.05 -5.13 13.36
N LYS A 62 7.66 -6.13 14.14
CA LYS A 62 6.89 -7.31 13.69
C LYS A 62 5.49 -6.99 13.18
N ASP A 63 4.94 -5.83 13.57
CA ASP A 63 3.62 -5.37 13.16
C ASP A 63 3.65 -4.63 11.81
N ILE A 64 4.86 -4.42 11.25
CA ILE A 64 5.07 -3.69 10.00
C ILE A 64 5.57 -4.66 8.92
N ALA A 65 4.93 -4.67 7.77
CA ALA A 65 5.35 -5.41 6.60
C ALA A 65 5.56 -4.50 5.38
N ILE A 66 6.71 -4.63 4.73
CA ILE A 66 7.00 -4.01 3.44
C ILE A 66 6.68 -5.03 2.34
N LEU A 67 5.69 -4.72 1.51
CA LEU A 67 5.24 -5.61 0.44
C LEU A 67 5.53 -5.02 -0.94
N SER A 68 6.36 -5.71 -1.71
CA SER A 68 6.63 -5.30 -3.10
C SER A 68 5.63 -5.92 -4.06
N LEU A 69 5.15 -5.12 -5.03
CA LEU A 69 4.39 -5.62 -6.19
C LEU A 69 5.29 -6.31 -7.22
N LYS A 70 6.62 -6.12 -7.10
CA LYS A 70 7.65 -6.80 -7.89
C LYS A 70 8.04 -8.15 -7.30
N SER A 71 9.00 -8.82 -7.95
CA SER A 71 9.56 -10.05 -7.42
C SER A 71 10.33 -9.82 -6.11
N ASN A 72 10.46 -10.89 -5.30
CA ASN A 72 11.24 -10.81 -4.06
C ASN A 72 12.72 -10.46 -4.31
N ASN A 73 13.30 -10.97 -5.39
CA ASN A 73 14.69 -10.66 -5.74
C ASN A 73 14.86 -9.17 -6.09
N HIS A 74 13.89 -8.58 -6.78
CA HIS A 74 13.88 -7.15 -7.07
C HIS A 74 13.83 -6.33 -5.78
N LEU A 75 12.93 -6.70 -4.85
CA LEU A 75 12.84 -6.01 -3.55
C LEU A 75 14.13 -6.11 -2.75
N GLN A 76 14.75 -7.29 -2.66
CA GLN A 76 16.01 -7.46 -1.94
C GLN A 76 17.16 -6.67 -2.60
N GLY A 77 17.22 -6.64 -3.94
CA GLY A 77 18.16 -5.80 -4.67
C GLY A 77 17.97 -4.32 -4.36
N TRP A 78 16.72 -3.85 -4.32
CA TRP A 78 16.38 -2.48 -3.96
C TRP A 78 16.78 -2.17 -2.51
N ILE A 79 16.42 -3.02 -1.53
CA ILE A 79 16.80 -2.87 -0.12
C ILE A 79 18.33 -2.78 0.05
N ASN A 80 19.08 -3.66 -0.63
CA ASN A 80 20.54 -3.69 -0.52
C ASN A 80 21.22 -2.47 -1.17
N SER A 81 20.56 -1.78 -2.08
CA SER A 81 21.08 -0.57 -2.74
C SER A 81 20.71 0.73 -2.03
N HIS A 82 19.90 0.66 -0.97
CA HIS A 82 19.41 1.81 -0.21
C HIS A 82 19.82 1.73 1.27
N SER A 83 19.96 2.88 1.91
CA SER A 83 20.35 2.97 3.32
C SER A 83 19.13 3.02 4.24
N LEU A 84 18.45 1.89 4.40
CA LEU A 84 17.33 1.82 5.32
C LEU A 84 17.79 1.93 6.77
N LEU A 85 17.11 2.77 7.55
CA LEU A 85 17.40 2.96 8.99
C LEU A 85 17.03 1.73 9.82
N TYR A 86 16.13 0.90 9.32
CA TYR A 86 15.61 -0.27 10.02
C TYR A 86 16.01 -1.54 9.30
N GLN A 87 16.49 -2.52 10.07
CA GLN A 87 16.83 -3.83 9.53
C GLN A 87 15.57 -4.56 9.06
N THR A 88 15.68 -5.20 7.90
CA THR A 88 14.61 -5.99 7.31
C THR A 88 14.95 -7.48 7.30
N THR A 89 13.93 -8.32 7.17
CA THR A 89 14.05 -9.77 7.07
C THR A 89 13.09 -10.33 6.02
N THR A 90 13.40 -11.50 5.48
CA THR A 90 12.47 -12.30 4.67
C THR A 90 11.87 -13.46 5.45
N ASP A 91 12.33 -13.67 6.68
CA ASP A 91 11.83 -14.71 7.58
C ASP A 91 10.59 -14.21 8.32
N ILE A 92 9.47 -14.89 8.11
CA ILE A 92 8.17 -14.56 8.73
C ILE A 92 8.13 -14.84 10.24
N PHE A 93 9.09 -15.55 10.77
CA PHE A 93 9.20 -15.86 12.21
C PHE A 93 10.13 -14.90 12.97
N ASP A 94 10.81 -14.01 12.24
CA ASP A 94 11.68 -13.01 12.83
C ASP A 94 10.86 -11.81 13.34
N ASN A 95 10.75 -11.68 14.64
CA ASN A 95 10.00 -10.60 15.28
C ASN A 95 10.86 -9.37 15.62
N ASP A 96 12.18 -9.44 15.44
CA ASP A 96 13.11 -8.36 15.78
C ASP A 96 13.36 -7.40 14.61
N ARG A 97 12.98 -7.80 13.41
CA ARG A 97 13.17 -7.05 12.16
C ARG A 97 11.86 -6.86 11.42
N ILE A 98 11.83 -5.89 10.51
CA ILE A 98 10.66 -5.61 9.67
C ILE A 98 10.61 -6.63 8.52
N LEU A 99 9.49 -7.31 8.36
CA LEU A 99 9.31 -8.23 7.26
C LEU A 99 9.26 -7.48 5.92
N ALA A 100 10.14 -7.85 4.98
CA ALA A 100 10.17 -7.30 3.64
C ALA A 100 10.12 -8.43 2.59
N THR A 101 9.01 -8.54 1.88
CA THR A 101 8.79 -9.63 0.92
C THR A 101 7.88 -9.20 -0.23
N SER A 102 7.71 -10.05 -1.25
CA SER A 102 6.73 -9.77 -2.30
C SER A 102 5.29 -10.07 -1.82
N SER A 103 4.32 -9.31 -2.34
CA SER A 103 2.89 -9.52 -2.06
C SER A 103 2.44 -10.97 -2.28
N ARG A 104 3.02 -11.65 -3.27
CA ARG A 104 2.72 -13.06 -3.58
C ARG A 104 3.17 -14.02 -2.48
N ARG A 105 4.37 -13.80 -1.90
CA ARG A 105 4.90 -14.63 -0.81
C ARG A 105 4.17 -14.36 0.51
N PHE A 106 3.62 -13.17 0.68
CA PHE A 106 2.84 -12.77 1.85
C PHE A 106 1.39 -13.28 1.83
N LYS A 107 1.01 -14.06 0.80
CA LYS A 107 -0.35 -14.63 0.69
C LYS A 107 -0.68 -15.51 1.89
N GLY A 108 -1.80 -15.21 2.56
CA GLY A 108 -2.26 -15.92 3.76
C GLY A 108 -1.81 -15.29 5.09
N LEU A 109 -0.85 -14.37 5.06
CA LEU A 109 -0.40 -13.60 6.22
C LEU A 109 -1.12 -12.25 6.29
N GLU A 110 -0.99 -11.58 7.42
CA GLU A 110 -1.56 -10.25 7.70
C GLU A 110 -0.58 -9.47 8.60
N SER A 111 -0.64 -8.14 8.53
CA SER A 111 0.15 -7.24 9.38
C SER A 111 -0.71 -6.06 9.85
N GLU A 112 -0.40 -5.47 10.99
CA GLU A 112 -1.09 -4.27 11.46
C GLU A 112 -0.86 -3.10 10.49
N VAL A 113 0.37 -2.93 10.03
CA VAL A 113 0.79 -1.92 9.05
C VAL A 113 1.35 -2.60 7.81
N VAL A 114 0.88 -2.22 6.64
CA VAL A 114 1.44 -2.64 5.35
C VAL A 114 1.90 -1.42 4.58
N ILE A 115 3.15 -1.48 4.10
CA ILE A 115 3.75 -0.48 3.23
C ILE A 115 4.01 -1.15 1.87
N VAL A 116 3.28 -0.72 0.84
CA VAL A 116 3.40 -1.26 -0.52
C VAL A 116 4.40 -0.43 -1.31
N VAL A 117 5.39 -1.09 -1.90
CA VAL A 117 6.44 -0.48 -2.73
C VAL A 117 6.52 -1.11 -4.12
N GLY A 118 7.25 -0.48 -5.03
CA GLY A 118 7.41 -0.96 -6.40
C GLY A 118 6.13 -0.84 -7.22
N VAL A 119 5.36 0.21 -6.98
CA VAL A 119 4.11 0.53 -7.68
C VAL A 119 4.42 1.12 -9.04
N GLU A 120 3.76 0.62 -10.08
CA GLU A 120 3.86 1.11 -11.46
C GLU A 120 2.49 1.49 -12.01
N LYS A 121 2.48 2.24 -13.13
CA LYS A 121 1.26 2.64 -13.83
C LYS A 121 0.36 1.45 -14.18
N ASP A 122 0.96 0.36 -14.63
CA ASP A 122 0.21 -0.84 -15.02
C ASP A 122 -0.50 -1.52 -13.85
N ASP A 123 -0.06 -1.27 -12.59
CA ASP A 123 -0.74 -1.80 -11.40
C ASP A 123 -2.14 -1.18 -11.22
N PHE A 124 -2.41 -0.05 -11.91
CA PHE A 124 -3.71 0.59 -11.97
C PHE A 124 -4.49 0.30 -13.26
N ALA A 125 -3.90 -0.34 -14.27
CA ALA A 125 -4.49 -0.57 -15.58
C ALA A 125 -4.74 -2.06 -15.86
N ASP A 126 -3.75 -2.92 -15.61
CA ASP A 126 -3.79 -4.34 -15.92
C ASP A 126 -4.56 -5.14 -14.85
N VAL A 127 -5.48 -6.01 -15.28
CA VAL A 127 -6.36 -6.78 -14.38
C VAL A 127 -5.58 -7.69 -13.44
N ILE A 128 -4.49 -8.32 -13.90
CA ILE A 128 -3.68 -9.25 -13.10
C ILE A 128 -2.86 -8.46 -12.09
N LYS A 129 -2.29 -7.31 -12.50
CA LYS A 129 -1.53 -6.43 -11.63
C LYS A 129 -2.43 -5.77 -10.58
N LYS A 130 -3.63 -5.29 -10.94
CA LYS A 130 -4.67 -4.85 -9.99
C LYS A 130 -4.99 -5.93 -8.95
N ALA A 131 -5.15 -7.18 -9.37
CA ALA A 131 -5.40 -8.27 -8.44
C ALA A 131 -4.24 -8.50 -7.47
N ASN A 132 -2.97 -8.36 -7.92
CA ASN A 132 -1.80 -8.43 -7.05
C ASN A 132 -1.77 -7.25 -6.05
N MET A 133 -2.06 -6.04 -6.50
CA MET A 133 -2.16 -4.84 -5.65
C MET A 133 -3.29 -4.98 -4.62
N TYR A 134 -4.46 -5.51 -5.02
CA TYR A 134 -5.55 -5.85 -4.11
C TYR A 134 -5.11 -6.85 -3.03
N VAL A 135 -4.35 -7.90 -3.42
CA VAL A 135 -3.82 -8.88 -2.45
C VAL A 135 -2.94 -8.17 -1.44
N ALA A 136 -2.01 -7.30 -1.86
CA ALA A 136 -1.16 -6.55 -0.96
C ALA A 136 -1.98 -5.64 -0.01
N ALA A 137 -2.91 -4.85 -0.57
CA ALA A 137 -3.77 -3.95 0.19
C ALA A 137 -4.59 -4.68 1.26
N SER A 138 -5.17 -5.83 0.90
CA SER A 138 -6.03 -6.62 1.78
C SER A 138 -5.28 -7.31 2.94
N ARG A 139 -3.95 -7.19 3.00
CA ARG A 139 -3.12 -7.75 4.10
C ARG A 139 -2.98 -6.80 5.29
N ALA A 140 -3.27 -5.51 5.10
CA ALA A 140 -3.20 -4.54 6.17
C ALA A 140 -4.43 -4.64 7.08
N LYS A 141 -4.22 -4.55 8.41
CA LYS A 141 -5.32 -4.50 9.37
C LYS A 141 -5.69 -3.07 9.72
N LYS A 142 -4.72 -2.23 10.12
CA LYS A 142 -4.94 -0.88 10.64
C LYS A 142 -4.49 0.21 9.66
N ASP A 143 -3.24 0.15 9.20
CA ASP A 143 -2.64 1.18 8.37
C ASP A 143 -2.12 0.62 7.05
N LEU A 144 -2.36 1.35 5.97
CA LEU A 144 -1.95 0.98 4.62
C LEU A 144 -1.37 2.19 3.89
N TYR A 145 -0.14 2.02 3.42
CA TYR A 145 0.60 3.01 2.65
C TYR A 145 0.99 2.43 1.29
N PHE A 146 0.93 3.25 0.25
CA PHE A 146 1.51 2.98 -1.06
C PHE A 146 2.55 4.06 -1.33
N ILE A 147 3.81 3.67 -1.46
CA ILE A 147 4.87 4.57 -1.90
C ILE A 147 4.97 4.50 -3.41
N ILE A 148 4.76 5.63 -4.07
CA ILE A 148 4.66 5.74 -5.53
C ILE A 148 5.74 6.70 -6.02
N ASN A 149 6.68 6.17 -6.80
CA ASN A 149 7.75 6.98 -7.37
C ASN A 149 7.21 7.83 -8.53
N ASN A 150 7.27 9.15 -8.39
CA ASN A 150 6.78 10.11 -9.38
C ASN A 150 7.44 9.95 -10.76
N ASN A 151 8.68 9.48 -10.81
CA ASN A 151 9.40 9.24 -12.06
C ASN A 151 8.94 7.96 -12.80
N ILE A 152 8.21 7.07 -12.09
CA ILE A 152 7.73 5.79 -12.64
C ILE A 152 6.22 5.84 -12.87
N CYS A 153 5.48 6.43 -11.93
CA CYS A 153 4.02 6.53 -11.98
C CYS A 153 3.58 7.85 -11.33
N SER A 154 3.18 8.80 -12.15
CA SER A 154 2.72 10.10 -11.68
C SER A 154 1.24 10.06 -11.26
N ILE A 155 0.83 11.06 -10.48
CA ILE A 155 -0.60 11.24 -10.15
C ILE A 155 -1.45 11.47 -11.41
N ASP A 156 -0.86 12.06 -12.46
CA ASP A 156 -1.51 12.29 -13.74
C ASP A 156 -1.82 10.97 -14.44
N ASP A 157 -0.89 10.02 -14.38
CA ASP A 157 -1.08 8.68 -14.94
C ASP A 157 -2.25 7.96 -14.28
N ILE A 158 -2.33 8.01 -12.95
CA ILE A 158 -3.40 7.36 -12.20
C ILE A 158 -4.74 8.08 -12.40
N ALA A 159 -4.75 9.40 -12.39
CA ALA A 159 -5.96 10.18 -12.61
C ALA A 159 -6.55 9.94 -14.01
N ALA A 160 -5.70 9.78 -15.04
CA ALA A 160 -6.14 9.49 -16.40
C ALA A 160 -6.81 8.13 -16.55
N LEU A 161 -6.46 7.15 -15.70
CA LEU A 161 -7.09 5.82 -15.66
C LEU A 161 -8.41 5.80 -14.88
N SER A 162 -8.67 6.84 -14.10
CA SER A 162 -9.89 6.97 -13.29
C SER A 162 -10.95 7.73 -14.08
N ASN A 163 -12.03 7.06 -14.46
CA ASN A 163 -13.17 7.68 -15.18
C ASN A 163 -13.85 8.73 -14.28
N SER A 164 -13.44 9.99 -14.38
CA SER A 164 -13.91 11.06 -13.50
C SER A 164 -14.63 12.15 -14.30
N ALA A 165 -15.62 12.78 -13.65
CA ALA A 165 -16.30 13.95 -14.20
C ALA A 165 -15.33 15.14 -14.33
N PRO A 166 -15.48 16.00 -15.36
CA PRO A 166 -14.68 17.21 -15.52
C PRO A 166 -14.85 18.15 -14.32
N GLY A 167 -13.76 18.79 -13.90
CA GLY A 167 -13.78 19.83 -12.85
C GLY A 167 -13.12 19.46 -11.51
N PHE A 168 -12.69 18.23 -11.32
CA PHE A 168 -11.93 17.85 -10.12
C PHE A 168 -10.41 17.98 -10.33
N SER A 169 -9.68 18.34 -9.27
CA SER A 169 -8.22 18.26 -9.29
C SER A 169 -7.78 16.80 -9.39
N LYS A 170 -6.59 16.52 -9.97
CA LYS A 170 -6.07 15.16 -10.11
C LYS A 170 -5.96 14.42 -8.77
N LYS A 171 -5.52 15.12 -7.71
CA LYS A 171 -5.54 14.59 -6.33
C LYS A 171 -6.96 14.24 -5.86
N GLY A 172 -7.93 15.10 -6.16
CA GLY A 172 -9.33 14.86 -5.84
C GLY A 172 -9.89 13.63 -6.57
N ILE A 173 -9.53 13.45 -7.83
CA ILE A 173 -9.92 12.29 -8.64
C ILE A 173 -9.39 11.00 -8.01
N VAL A 174 -8.07 10.92 -7.79
CA VAL A 174 -7.41 9.74 -7.21
C VAL A 174 -7.93 9.45 -5.81
N SER A 175 -8.02 10.50 -4.96
CA SER A 175 -8.52 10.37 -3.59
C SER A 175 -9.96 9.84 -3.53
N THR A 176 -10.83 10.31 -4.42
CA THR A 176 -12.23 9.89 -4.47
C THR A 176 -12.38 8.49 -5.05
N HIS A 177 -11.69 8.18 -6.15
CA HIS A 177 -11.78 6.89 -6.83
C HIS A 177 -11.29 5.75 -5.95
N TYR A 178 -10.08 5.89 -5.39
CA TYR A 178 -9.46 4.84 -4.56
C TYR A 178 -9.80 4.93 -3.06
N GLN A 179 -10.51 5.98 -2.63
CA GLN A 179 -10.83 6.25 -1.22
C GLN A 179 -9.58 6.36 -0.33
N VAL A 180 -8.56 7.06 -0.81
CA VAL A 180 -7.25 7.26 -0.16
C VAL A 180 -7.03 8.72 0.22
N LYS A 181 -6.05 8.97 1.12
CA LYS A 181 -5.40 10.28 1.28
C LYS A 181 -4.24 10.35 0.28
N VAL A 182 -4.18 11.39 -0.54
CA VAL A 182 -3.07 11.64 -1.46
C VAL A 182 -2.12 12.64 -0.82
N GLN A 183 -0.85 12.24 -0.68
CA GLN A 183 0.22 13.05 -0.09
C GLN A 183 1.37 13.16 -1.09
N ASP A 184 1.98 14.32 -1.17
CA ASP A 184 3.30 14.47 -1.78
C ASP A 184 4.33 14.46 -0.64
N ASP A 185 5.51 13.92 -0.92
CA ASP A 185 6.67 14.12 -0.06
C ASP A 185 7.07 15.60 -0.11
N VAL A 186 7.18 16.22 1.05
CA VAL A 186 7.62 17.62 1.22
C VAL A 186 9.11 17.65 1.49
#